data_3cbeef13e20bc8d24dee3eb61e7b2a9e
#
_entry.id   3cbeef13e20bc8d24dee3eb61e7b2a9e
#
_cell.length_a   1.000
_cell.length_b   1.000
_cell.length_c   1.000
_cell.angle_alpha   90.00
_cell.angle_beta   90.00
_cell.angle_gamma   90.00
#
_symmetry.space_group_name_H-M   'P 1'
#
loop_
_entity.id
_entity.type
_entity.pdbx_description
1 polymer ?
#
loop_
_entity_poly.entity_id
_entity_poly.type
_entity_poly.pdbx_seq_one_letter_code
_entity_poly.pdbx_strand_id
1 'polypeptide(L)'
;VRAAAVRTVTEDVPAEQLGVCDAHDHLFFGSPLLPGQELRSVSAARAELKAFAEQGGATVVQWTPYGLGRRAAELPALAPETGVRIVAATGLHQAVHYDDATLAGLRGRLADVFVAELTGGIGASGVRAGLIKVAGGFHALDAHARWTMTAAAEAHRATGAPVAVHLELGTGALDVLDLLCGELGVPPRRVILGHLNRSPDLTVHRQAAASGCYLAFDGPSRANHATDWRMPDAVRALAEAGHGDRLLLGGDTTTAAARSVSGGPGMPYLLRRVRPRLAAELGEELVRQIFVDNPGRALAVEWTRP
;
A
#
# COMPACT_ATOMS: atom_id res chain seq x y z
N VAL A 1 5.42 9.74 -26.09
CA VAL A 1 4.81 8.98 -25.00
C VAL A 1 5.92 8.72 -23.99
N ARG A 2 5.76 9.13 -22.74
CA ARG A 2 6.72 8.78 -21.66
C ARG A 2 6.54 7.32 -21.30
N ALA A 3 7.64 6.64 -21.01
CA ALA A 3 7.57 5.30 -20.43
C ALA A 3 6.91 5.37 -19.04
N ALA A 4 6.10 4.37 -18.72
CA ALA A 4 5.52 4.24 -17.39
C ALA A 4 6.65 4.02 -16.36
N ALA A 5 6.57 4.72 -15.22
CA ALA A 5 7.57 4.68 -14.16
C ALA A 5 6.92 4.62 -12.78
N VAL A 6 7.59 3.99 -11.84
CA VAL A 6 7.23 4.02 -10.42
C VAL A 6 7.82 5.27 -9.79
N ARG A 7 6.98 6.07 -9.16
CA ARG A 7 7.42 7.27 -8.45
C ARG A 7 7.90 6.92 -7.05
N THR A 8 9.19 7.10 -6.82
CA THR A 8 9.79 7.02 -5.48
C THR A 8 9.98 8.41 -4.89
N VAL A 9 10.35 8.49 -3.64
CA VAL A 9 10.57 9.77 -2.94
C VAL A 9 11.77 10.55 -3.44
N THR A 10 12.67 9.92 -4.19
CA THR A 10 13.88 10.54 -4.75
C THR A 10 13.83 10.71 -6.26
N GLU A 11 13.22 9.78 -6.98
CA GLU A 11 13.22 9.74 -8.45
C GLU A 11 12.06 8.89 -9.00
N ASP A 12 11.74 9.04 -10.27
CA ASP A 12 10.84 8.15 -11.00
C ASP A 12 11.72 7.04 -11.65
N VAL A 13 11.44 5.75 -11.35
CA VAL A 13 12.22 4.60 -11.83
C VAL A 13 11.40 3.67 -12.74
N PRO A 14 12.02 3.04 -13.76
CA PRO A 14 11.35 2.00 -14.54
C PRO A 14 10.82 0.86 -13.64
N ALA A 15 9.69 0.26 -14.02
CA ALA A 15 9.05 -0.81 -13.23
C ALA A 15 9.99 -1.98 -12.90
N GLU A 16 10.82 -2.38 -13.87
CA GLU A 16 11.79 -3.46 -13.76
C GLU A 16 12.97 -3.17 -12.81
N GLN A 17 13.17 -1.92 -12.44
CA GLN A 17 14.22 -1.50 -11.50
C GLN A 17 13.73 -1.44 -10.06
N LEU A 18 12.44 -1.70 -9.80
CA LEU A 18 11.88 -1.63 -8.44
C LEU A 18 12.52 -2.65 -7.49
N GLY A 19 12.87 -3.83 -8.01
CA GLY A 19 13.46 -4.91 -7.22
C GLY A 19 12.44 -5.58 -6.29
N VAL A 20 12.95 -6.28 -5.28
CA VAL A 20 12.10 -6.96 -4.27
C VAL A 20 11.36 -5.93 -3.43
N CYS A 21 10.04 -5.95 -3.49
CA CYS A 21 9.16 -4.93 -2.94
C CYS A 21 8.30 -5.47 -1.80
N ASP A 22 8.30 -4.74 -0.69
CA ASP A 22 7.22 -4.75 0.30
C ASP A 22 6.13 -3.79 -0.19
N ALA A 23 5.02 -4.36 -0.69
CA ALA A 23 3.99 -3.59 -1.40
C ALA A 23 3.05 -2.81 -0.47
N HIS A 24 3.14 -3.02 0.84
CA HIS A 24 2.34 -2.34 1.85
C HIS A 24 3.02 -2.36 3.21
N ASP A 25 3.60 -1.24 3.63
CA ASP A 25 4.13 -1.10 4.99
C ASP A 25 4.08 0.36 5.47
N HIS A 26 4.55 0.60 6.71
CA HIS A 26 4.56 1.91 7.35
C HIS A 26 5.92 2.21 7.99
N LEU A 27 6.67 3.17 7.42
CA LEU A 27 7.89 3.72 8.02
C LEU A 27 7.56 4.72 9.13
N PHE A 28 6.54 5.52 8.91
CA PHE A 28 6.01 6.48 9.86
C PHE A 28 4.49 6.37 9.86
N PHE A 29 3.91 6.29 11.04
CA PHE A 29 2.48 6.20 11.21
C PHE A 29 2.10 6.66 12.63
N GLY A 30 1.05 7.46 12.72
CA GLY A 30 0.47 7.86 14.01
C GLY A 30 -1.03 8.01 13.87
N SER A 31 -1.75 7.40 14.79
CA SER A 31 -3.19 7.46 14.86
C SER A 31 -3.64 7.61 16.32
N PRO A 32 -4.70 8.40 16.61
CA PRO A 32 -5.25 8.48 17.95
C PRO A 32 -5.77 7.12 18.47
N LEU A 33 -5.98 6.15 17.58
CA LEU A 33 -6.41 4.78 17.93
C LEU A 33 -5.24 3.88 18.41
N LEU A 34 -4.00 4.34 18.29
CA LEU A 34 -2.79 3.58 18.64
C LEU A 34 -1.89 4.39 19.59
N PRO A 35 -2.39 4.88 20.74
CA PRO A 35 -1.61 5.74 21.61
C PRO A 35 -0.38 4.98 22.17
N GLY A 36 0.80 5.63 22.09
CA GLY A 36 2.06 5.06 22.56
C GLY A 36 2.68 4.00 21.65
N GLN A 37 2.05 3.68 20.51
CA GLN A 37 2.54 2.71 19.53
C GLN A 37 2.91 3.34 18.18
N GLU A 38 2.96 4.66 18.13
CA GLU A 38 3.19 5.40 16.89
C GLU A 38 4.61 5.18 16.37
N LEU A 39 4.71 5.11 15.04
CA LEU A 39 5.98 4.99 14.32
C LEU A 39 6.54 6.39 14.06
N ARG A 40 7.28 6.97 15.02
CA ARG A 40 7.81 8.35 14.92
C ARG A 40 9.32 8.42 14.83
N SER A 41 10.04 7.38 15.21
CA SER A 41 11.50 7.38 15.30
C SER A 41 12.16 7.19 13.94
N VAL A 42 12.93 8.18 13.49
CA VAL A 42 13.72 8.13 12.25
C VAL A 42 14.82 7.06 12.36
N SER A 43 15.47 6.95 13.53
CA SER A 43 16.51 5.93 13.74
C SER A 43 15.94 4.51 13.68
N ALA A 44 14.74 4.28 14.23
CA ALA A 44 14.07 2.99 14.14
C ALA A 44 13.62 2.69 12.69
N ALA A 45 13.10 3.67 11.95
CA ALA A 45 12.75 3.50 10.54
C ALA A 45 13.99 3.15 9.69
N ARG A 46 15.12 3.84 9.93
CA ARG A 46 16.40 3.53 9.27
C ARG A 46 16.88 2.12 9.56
N ALA A 47 16.84 1.71 10.81
CA ALA A 47 17.27 0.37 11.22
C ALA A 47 16.37 -0.72 10.62
N GLU A 48 15.07 -0.48 10.56
CA GLU A 48 14.08 -1.39 9.94
C GLU A 48 14.34 -1.56 8.44
N LEU A 49 14.57 -0.45 7.72
CA LEU A 49 14.92 -0.50 6.30
C LEU A 49 16.24 -1.22 6.03
N LYS A 50 17.27 -1.01 6.87
CA LYS A 50 18.54 -1.74 6.76
C LYS A 50 18.33 -3.24 6.97
N ALA A 51 17.58 -3.63 7.99
CA ALA A 51 17.26 -5.03 8.23
C ALA A 51 16.45 -5.67 7.09
N PHE A 52 15.58 -4.90 6.42
CA PHE A 52 14.88 -5.34 5.21
C PHE A 52 15.83 -5.49 4.02
N ALA A 53 16.74 -4.53 3.82
CA ALA A 53 17.76 -4.58 2.75
C ALA A 53 18.72 -5.78 2.92
N GLU A 54 19.12 -6.11 4.15
CA GLU A 54 19.95 -7.28 4.47
C GLU A 54 19.29 -8.62 4.08
N GLN A 55 17.95 -8.64 3.96
CA GLN A 55 17.21 -9.79 3.43
C GLN A 55 16.99 -9.73 1.90
N GLY A 56 17.61 -8.77 1.20
CA GLY A 56 17.46 -8.57 -0.23
C GLY A 56 16.28 -7.70 -0.63
N GLY A 57 15.65 -7.00 0.31
CA GLY A 57 14.60 -6.02 0.04
C GLY A 57 15.14 -4.78 -0.67
N ALA A 58 14.43 -4.28 -1.66
CA ALA A 58 14.86 -3.15 -2.50
C ALA A 58 13.88 -1.97 -2.48
N THR A 59 12.60 -2.20 -2.20
CA THR A 59 11.58 -1.16 -2.20
C THR A 59 10.54 -1.39 -1.12
N VAL A 60 10.09 -0.29 -0.48
CA VAL A 60 8.97 -0.28 0.47
C VAL A 60 7.93 0.72 -0.01
N VAL A 61 6.67 0.31 -0.04
CA VAL A 61 5.54 1.18 -0.32
C VAL A 61 4.91 1.62 1.00
N GLN A 62 5.12 2.88 1.37
CA GLN A 62 4.57 3.47 2.58
C GLN A 62 3.13 3.91 2.36
N TRP A 63 2.18 3.19 2.91
CA TRP A 63 0.74 3.46 2.75
C TRP A 63 0.19 4.52 3.70
N THR A 64 1.02 5.20 4.46
CA THR A 64 0.55 6.23 5.41
C THR A 64 0.05 7.46 4.66
N PRO A 65 -1.27 7.77 4.72
CA PRO A 65 -1.87 8.87 3.97
C PRO A 65 -1.77 10.22 4.72
N TYR A 66 -2.48 11.22 4.22
CA TYR A 66 -2.57 12.56 4.82
C TYR A 66 -2.94 12.50 6.31
N GLY A 67 -2.31 13.35 7.12
CA GLY A 67 -2.64 13.57 8.54
C GLY A 67 -2.20 12.48 9.52
N LEU A 68 -1.73 11.31 9.06
CA LEU A 68 -1.36 10.18 9.92
C LEU A 68 0.15 10.05 10.17
N GLY A 69 0.85 11.18 10.26
CA GLY A 69 2.25 11.20 10.71
C GLY A 69 3.25 10.62 9.71
N ARG A 70 2.99 10.68 8.40
CA ARG A 70 3.82 10.09 7.33
C ARG A 70 5.23 10.67 7.19
N ARG A 71 5.54 11.83 7.83
CA ARG A 71 6.87 12.46 7.88
C ARG A 71 7.59 12.48 6.52
N ALA A 72 6.92 12.97 5.48
CA ALA A 72 7.42 12.89 4.10
C ALA A 72 8.82 13.54 3.91
N ALA A 73 9.12 14.60 4.65
CA ALA A 73 10.42 15.28 4.58
C ALA A 73 11.62 14.41 5.01
N GLU A 74 11.39 13.37 5.80
CA GLU A 74 12.45 12.47 6.28
C GLU A 74 12.78 11.35 5.27
N LEU A 75 11.83 11.02 4.38
CA LEU A 75 11.95 9.86 3.50
C LEU A 75 13.10 9.97 2.49
N PRO A 76 13.39 11.13 1.85
CA PRO A 76 14.47 11.25 0.89
C PRO A 76 15.87 11.00 1.47
N ALA A 77 16.08 11.24 2.76
CA ALA A 77 17.35 10.94 3.41
C ALA A 77 17.50 9.44 3.71
N LEU A 78 16.39 8.78 4.09
CA LEU A 78 16.41 7.35 4.43
C LEU A 78 16.71 6.46 3.21
N ALA A 79 16.22 6.81 2.02
CA ALA A 79 16.37 5.97 0.85
C ALA A 79 17.85 5.72 0.47
N PRO A 80 18.70 6.73 0.23
CA PRO A 80 20.11 6.51 -0.08
C PRO A 80 20.91 5.94 1.10
N GLU A 81 20.58 6.29 2.35
CA GLU A 81 21.26 5.77 3.54
C GLU A 81 21.08 4.26 3.74
N THR A 82 19.98 3.71 3.25
CA THR A 82 19.62 2.30 3.44
C THR A 82 19.71 1.47 2.16
N GLY A 83 19.82 2.12 1.00
CA GLY A 83 19.75 1.48 -0.31
C GLY A 83 18.34 0.98 -0.68
N VAL A 84 17.30 1.35 0.10
CA VAL A 84 15.91 0.95 -0.14
C VAL A 84 15.13 2.10 -0.75
N ARG A 85 14.50 1.88 -1.89
CA ARG A 85 13.56 2.83 -2.49
C ARG A 85 12.30 2.92 -1.66
N ILE A 86 11.72 4.11 -1.60
CA ILE A 86 10.49 4.35 -0.85
C ILE A 86 9.47 4.97 -1.80
N VAL A 87 8.27 4.41 -1.85
CA VAL A 87 7.10 5.00 -2.51
C VAL A 87 6.20 5.60 -1.43
N ALA A 88 5.90 6.88 -1.53
CA ALA A 88 5.03 7.56 -0.56
C ALA A 88 3.59 7.61 -1.03
N ALA A 89 2.64 7.66 -0.09
CA ALA A 89 1.22 7.79 -0.39
C ALA A 89 0.69 9.21 -0.12
N THR A 90 -0.27 9.64 -0.96
CA THR A 90 -1.31 10.61 -0.60
C THR A 90 -2.57 9.87 -0.20
N GLY A 91 -3.68 10.57 0.02
CA GLY A 91 -4.97 9.96 0.33
C GLY A 91 -5.49 10.30 1.71
N LEU A 92 -6.61 9.70 2.11
CA LEU A 92 -7.26 9.89 3.41
C LEU A 92 -7.78 8.56 3.92
N HIS A 93 -7.58 8.28 5.22
CA HIS A 93 -8.08 7.07 5.88
C HIS A 93 -9.53 7.23 6.34
N GLN A 94 -10.04 6.28 7.11
CA GLN A 94 -11.35 6.32 7.75
C GLN A 94 -11.47 7.55 8.67
N ALA A 95 -12.68 8.12 8.78
CA ALA A 95 -12.95 9.34 9.54
C ALA A 95 -12.48 9.25 11.01
N VAL A 96 -12.56 8.09 11.62
CA VAL A 96 -12.20 7.84 13.04
C VAL A 96 -10.74 8.19 13.38
N HIS A 97 -9.88 8.31 12.37
CA HIS A 97 -8.46 8.68 12.54
C HIS A 97 -8.22 10.21 12.57
N TYR A 98 -9.24 11.03 12.33
CA TYR A 98 -9.11 12.47 12.16
C TYR A 98 -10.06 13.23 13.07
N ASP A 99 -9.68 14.44 13.45
CA ASP A 99 -10.61 15.39 14.10
C ASP A 99 -11.53 16.08 13.08
N ASP A 100 -12.64 16.60 13.57
CA ASP A 100 -13.66 17.27 12.74
C ASP A 100 -13.10 18.50 12.02
N ALA A 101 -12.15 19.23 12.60
CA ALA A 101 -11.56 20.42 12.00
C ALA A 101 -10.71 20.05 10.77
N THR A 102 -9.93 18.96 10.88
CA THR A 102 -9.17 18.41 9.76
C THR A 102 -10.09 18.00 8.62
N LEU A 103 -11.15 17.24 8.92
CA LEU A 103 -12.11 16.80 7.90
C LEU A 103 -12.86 17.96 7.26
N ALA A 104 -13.30 18.94 8.06
CA ALA A 104 -13.97 20.14 7.56
C ALA A 104 -13.06 20.96 6.63
N GLY A 105 -11.77 21.09 6.98
CA GLY A 105 -10.77 21.79 6.15
C GLY A 105 -10.47 21.13 4.80
N LEU A 106 -10.83 19.84 4.62
CA LEU A 106 -10.64 19.10 3.38
C LEU A 106 -11.90 19.05 2.50
N ARG A 107 -13.08 19.44 3.03
CA ARG A 107 -14.32 19.45 2.25
C ARG A 107 -14.21 20.36 1.03
N GLY A 108 -14.63 19.83 -0.12
CA GLY A 108 -14.63 20.56 -1.39
C GLY A 108 -13.25 20.72 -2.05
N ARG A 109 -12.16 20.23 -1.43
CA ARG A 109 -10.79 20.36 -1.96
C ARG A 109 -9.96 19.07 -1.87
N LEU A 110 -10.54 17.95 -1.45
CA LEU A 110 -9.78 16.75 -1.17
C LEU A 110 -9.07 16.18 -2.41
N ALA A 111 -9.74 16.21 -3.57
CA ALA A 111 -9.13 15.79 -4.84
C ALA A 111 -7.95 16.70 -5.22
N ASP A 112 -8.08 18.01 -5.04
CA ASP A 112 -6.99 18.96 -5.32
C ASP A 112 -5.78 18.71 -4.41
N VAL A 113 -6.01 18.36 -3.13
CA VAL A 113 -4.93 17.99 -2.21
C VAL A 113 -4.21 16.73 -2.72
N PHE A 114 -4.94 15.70 -3.15
CA PHE A 114 -4.32 14.49 -3.69
C PHE A 114 -3.52 14.79 -4.96
N VAL A 115 -4.08 15.57 -5.89
CA VAL A 115 -3.39 15.99 -7.12
C VAL A 115 -2.13 16.78 -6.80
N ALA A 116 -2.23 17.77 -5.89
CA ALA A 116 -1.08 18.57 -5.50
C ALA A 116 0.05 17.73 -4.90
N GLU A 117 -0.27 16.74 -4.04
CA GLU A 117 0.72 15.84 -3.44
C GLU A 117 1.31 14.84 -4.44
N LEU A 118 0.56 14.46 -5.46
CA LEU A 118 1.04 13.61 -6.56
C LEU A 118 1.93 14.37 -7.54
N THR A 119 1.69 15.67 -7.76
CA THR A 119 2.39 16.43 -8.82
C THR A 119 3.41 17.43 -8.28
N GLY A 120 3.04 18.20 -7.25
CA GLY A 120 3.87 19.26 -6.67
C GLY A 120 4.67 18.81 -5.46
N GLY A 121 4.10 17.97 -4.61
CA GLY A 121 4.75 17.44 -3.41
C GLY A 121 3.90 17.52 -2.15
N ILE A 122 4.24 16.69 -1.19
CA ILE A 122 3.59 16.54 0.12
C ILE A 122 4.01 17.71 1.02
N GLY A 123 3.13 18.66 1.23
CA GLY A 123 3.43 19.88 1.99
C GLY A 123 4.65 20.60 1.42
N ALA A 124 5.56 21.06 2.30
CA ALA A 124 6.80 21.72 1.91
C ALA A 124 7.99 20.76 1.67
N SER A 125 7.75 19.42 1.67
CA SER A 125 8.85 18.45 1.60
C SER A 125 9.44 18.27 0.19
N GLY A 126 8.72 18.67 -0.86
CA GLY A 126 9.08 18.38 -2.24
C GLY A 126 8.92 16.91 -2.66
N VAL A 127 8.59 16.02 -1.72
CA VAL A 127 8.34 14.60 -1.99
C VAL A 127 7.00 14.43 -2.68
N ARG A 128 7.00 13.86 -3.87
CA ARG A 128 5.76 13.53 -4.60
C ARG A 128 5.27 12.14 -4.22
N ALA A 129 3.97 12.00 -3.99
CA ALA A 129 3.36 10.70 -3.77
C ALA A 129 3.37 9.85 -5.05
N GLY A 130 3.48 8.51 -4.90
CA GLY A 130 3.43 7.53 -5.99
C GLY A 130 2.11 6.76 -6.07
N LEU A 131 1.23 6.90 -5.04
CA LEU A 131 -0.09 6.27 -5.03
C LEU A 131 -1.06 7.08 -4.16
N ILE A 132 -2.36 6.79 -4.34
CA ILE A 132 -3.45 7.35 -3.52
C ILE A 132 -3.95 6.24 -2.60
N LYS A 133 -3.93 6.47 -1.26
CA LYS A 133 -4.44 5.49 -0.28
C LYS A 133 -5.72 5.98 0.37
N VAL A 134 -6.78 5.21 0.20
CA VAL A 134 -8.10 5.44 0.81
C VAL A 134 -8.55 4.22 1.63
N ALA A 135 -9.73 4.27 2.23
CA ALA A 135 -10.23 3.19 3.07
C ALA A 135 -11.72 2.96 2.93
N GLY A 136 -12.12 1.69 2.95
CA GLY A 136 -13.50 1.26 3.19
C GLY A 136 -13.78 1.01 4.68
N GLY A 137 -15.05 0.84 5.04
CA GLY A 137 -15.47 0.41 6.35
C GLY A 137 -15.74 -1.10 6.42
N PHE A 138 -16.09 -1.58 7.60
CA PHE A 138 -16.43 -3.00 7.81
C PHE A 138 -17.75 -3.34 7.12
N HIS A 139 -17.70 -4.18 6.10
CA HIS A 139 -18.83 -4.57 5.24
C HIS A 139 -19.66 -3.42 4.66
N ALA A 140 -19.11 -2.18 4.61
CA ALA A 140 -19.87 -1.04 4.14
C ALA A 140 -18.98 0.07 3.57
N LEU A 141 -19.53 0.85 2.65
CA LEU A 141 -19.00 2.12 2.19
C LEU A 141 -19.89 3.24 2.70
N ASP A 142 -19.51 3.82 3.84
CA ASP A 142 -20.21 4.97 4.42
C ASP A 142 -19.99 6.25 3.57
N ALA A 143 -20.61 7.35 3.98
CA ALA A 143 -20.50 8.62 3.27
C ALA A 143 -19.05 9.14 3.21
N HIS A 144 -18.24 8.87 4.23
CA HIS A 144 -16.83 9.25 4.25
C HIS A 144 -16.01 8.43 3.25
N ALA A 145 -16.19 7.11 3.24
CA ALA A 145 -15.53 6.21 2.28
C ALA A 145 -15.88 6.60 0.83
N ARG A 146 -17.17 6.85 0.54
CA ARG A 146 -17.60 7.31 -0.79
C ARG A 146 -16.99 8.65 -1.17
N TRP A 147 -16.93 9.61 -0.24
CA TRP A 147 -16.30 10.91 -0.48
C TRP A 147 -14.81 10.77 -0.79
N THR A 148 -14.07 10.00 0.00
CA THR A 148 -12.61 9.83 -0.20
C THR A 148 -12.31 9.05 -1.48
N MET A 149 -13.09 8.05 -1.83
CA MET A 149 -12.95 7.28 -3.07
C MET A 149 -13.33 8.12 -4.30
N THR A 150 -14.33 8.99 -4.21
CA THR A 150 -14.66 9.94 -5.29
C THR A 150 -13.49 10.89 -5.55
N ALA A 151 -12.91 11.48 -4.49
CA ALA A 151 -11.73 12.33 -4.61
C ALA A 151 -10.51 11.56 -5.17
N ALA A 152 -10.34 10.30 -4.78
CA ALA A 152 -9.27 9.45 -5.32
C ALA A 152 -9.47 9.16 -6.82
N ALA A 153 -10.70 8.90 -7.26
CA ALA A 153 -11.01 8.70 -8.68
C ALA A 153 -10.77 9.97 -9.51
N GLU A 154 -11.09 11.15 -8.97
CA GLU A 154 -10.79 12.44 -9.61
C GLU A 154 -9.29 12.66 -9.75
N ALA A 155 -8.53 12.42 -8.67
CA ALA A 155 -7.08 12.52 -8.68
C ALA A 155 -6.43 11.49 -9.60
N HIS A 156 -6.97 10.25 -9.63
CA HIS A 156 -6.54 9.23 -10.60
C HIS A 156 -6.73 9.71 -12.05
N ARG A 157 -7.90 10.24 -12.39
CA ARG A 157 -8.16 10.77 -13.75
C ARG A 157 -7.19 11.87 -14.16
N ALA A 158 -6.82 12.73 -13.20
CA ALA A 158 -5.89 13.82 -13.45
C ALA A 158 -4.43 13.38 -13.61
N THR A 159 -4.01 12.29 -12.93
CA THR A 159 -2.58 11.94 -12.77
C THR A 159 -2.21 10.54 -13.25
N GLY A 160 -3.17 9.63 -13.37
CA GLY A 160 -2.97 8.21 -13.63
C GLY A 160 -2.53 7.41 -12.40
N ALA A 161 -2.37 8.02 -11.23
CA ALA A 161 -1.88 7.37 -10.02
C ALA A 161 -2.75 6.17 -9.60
N PRO A 162 -2.18 5.05 -9.14
CA PRO A 162 -2.95 3.91 -8.65
C PRO A 162 -3.65 4.26 -7.33
N VAL A 163 -4.79 3.60 -7.10
CA VAL A 163 -5.61 3.75 -5.89
C VAL A 163 -5.48 2.48 -5.05
N ALA A 164 -4.87 2.60 -3.88
CA ALA A 164 -4.78 1.55 -2.89
C ALA A 164 -5.88 1.72 -1.83
N VAL A 165 -6.57 0.64 -1.52
CA VAL A 165 -7.72 0.67 -0.61
C VAL A 165 -7.48 -0.22 0.59
N HIS A 166 -7.47 0.36 1.79
CA HIS A 166 -7.61 -0.39 3.02
C HIS A 166 -9.00 -0.99 3.10
N LEU A 167 -9.11 -2.29 3.13
CA LEU A 167 -10.35 -3.00 3.41
C LEU A 167 -10.41 -3.33 4.91
N GLU A 168 -11.37 -2.75 5.62
CA GLU A 168 -11.51 -3.03 7.05
C GLU A 168 -11.77 -4.52 7.28
N LEU A 169 -10.85 -5.18 8.00
CA LEU A 169 -10.83 -6.63 8.18
C LEU A 169 -10.95 -7.44 6.87
N GLY A 170 -10.47 -6.88 5.75
CA GLY A 170 -10.51 -7.52 4.43
C GLY A 170 -11.89 -7.59 3.79
N THR A 171 -12.88 -6.87 4.30
CA THR A 171 -14.28 -6.92 3.85
C THR A 171 -14.61 -5.82 2.83
N GLY A 172 -15.74 -5.93 2.12
CA GLY A 172 -16.23 -4.91 1.19
C GLY A 172 -15.47 -4.79 -0.14
N ALA A 173 -14.67 -5.79 -0.51
CA ALA A 173 -13.87 -5.76 -1.73
C ALA A 173 -14.68 -5.52 -3.00
N LEU A 174 -15.83 -6.18 -3.14
CA LEU A 174 -16.69 -6.05 -4.32
C LEU A 174 -17.41 -4.70 -4.34
N ASP A 175 -17.88 -4.20 -3.18
CA ASP A 175 -18.50 -2.87 -3.09
C ASP A 175 -17.51 -1.75 -3.49
N VAL A 176 -16.23 -1.91 -3.11
CA VAL A 176 -15.16 -0.98 -3.52
C VAL A 176 -14.94 -1.01 -5.03
N LEU A 177 -14.95 -2.20 -5.65
CA LEU A 177 -14.80 -2.33 -7.09
C LEU A 177 -16.02 -1.77 -7.83
N ASP A 178 -17.22 -2.03 -7.35
CA ASP A 178 -18.44 -1.48 -7.92
C ASP A 178 -18.42 0.06 -7.89
N LEU A 179 -18.00 0.65 -6.76
CA LEU A 179 -17.87 2.10 -6.67
C LEU A 179 -16.72 2.64 -7.54
N LEU A 180 -15.49 2.20 -7.32
CA LEU A 180 -14.32 2.78 -8.00
C LEU A 180 -14.30 2.48 -9.50
N CYS A 181 -14.59 1.24 -9.88
CA CYS A 181 -14.49 0.81 -11.28
C CYS A 181 -15.81 0.95 -12.01
N GLY A 182 -16.93 0.55 -11.40
CA GLY A 182 -18.26 0.59 -12.00
C GLY A 182 -18.83 2.01 -12.08
N GLU A 183 -18.93 2.71 -10.93
CA GLU A 183 -19.54 4.04 -10.88
C GLU A 183 -18.56 5.16 -11.27
N LEU A 184 -17.31 5.11 -10.75
CA LEU A 184 -16.34 6.21 -10.88
C LEU A 184 -15.34 6.03 -12.03
N GLY A 185 -15.34 4.88 -12.71
CA GLY A 185 -14.58 4.64 -13.94
C GLY A 185 -13.06 4.50 -13.77
N VAL A 186 -12.57 4.17 -12.56
CA VAL A 186 -11.15 3.84 -12.33
C VAL A 186 -10.87 2.47 -12.96
N PRO A 187 -9.90 2.33 -13.88
CA PRO A 187 -9.60 1.02 -14.46
C PRO A 187 -9.20 0.02 -13.37
N PRO A 188 -9.75 -1.22 -13.33
CA PRO A 188 -9.44 -2.20 -12.28
C PRO A 188 -7.94 -2.43 -12.07
N ARG A 189 -7.14 -2.46 -13.15
CA ARG A 189 -5.68 -2.58 -13.08
C ARG A 189 -4.97 -1.44 -12.34
N ARG A 190 -5.69 -0.40 -11.93
CA ARG A 190 -5.20 0.74 -11.14
C ARG A 190 -5.71 0.72 -9.70
N VAL A 191 -6.46 -0.32 -9.32
CA VAL A 191 -6.97 -0.53 -7.97
C VAL A 191 -6.18 -1.63 -7.29
N ILE A 192 -5.73 -1.38 -6.07
CA ILE A 192 -5.03 -2.33 -5.19
C ILE A 192 -5.89 -2.51 -3.93
N LEU A 193 -6.40 -3.72 -3.72
CA LEU A 193 -7.21 -4.06 -2.54
C LEU A 193 -6.33 -4.65 -1.44
N GLY A 194 -6.22 -3.96 -0.30
CA GLY A 194 -5.39 -4.38 0.83
C GLY A 194 -6.11 -5.26 1.86
N HIS A 195 -5.36 -5.96 2.69
CA HIS A 195 -5.82 -6.76 3.84
C HIS A 195 -6.70 -7.98 3.50
N LEU A 196 -6.63 -8.51 2.29
CA LEU A 196 -7.52 -9.60 1.86
C LEU A 196 -7.35 -10.89 2.68
N ASN A 197 -6.18 -11.14 3.27
CA ASN A 197 -5.96 -12.28 4.18
C ASN A 197 -6.82 -12.22 5.44
N ARG A 198 -7.35 -11.06 5.81
CA ARG A 198 -8.16 -10.89 7.02
C ARG A 198 -9.60 -11.36 6.86
N SER A 199 -10.08 -11.46 5.63
CA SER A 199 -11.35 -12.11 5.26
C SER A 199 -11.08 -13.19 4.22
N PRO A 200 -10.75 -14.43 4.61
CA PRO A 200 -10.27 -15.47 3.70
C PRO A 200 -11.40 -16.12 2.88
N ASP A 201 -12.25 -15.31 2.27
CA ASP A 201 -13.31 -15.73 1.34
C ASP A 201 -12.75 -15.83 -0.07
N LEU A 202 -12.41 -17.06 -0.48
CA LEU A 202 -11.85 -17.34 -1.81
C LEU A 202 -12.82 -17.01 -2.96
N THR A 203 -14.14 -16.99 -2.73
CA THR A 203 -15.11 -16.60 -3.76
C THR A 203 -14.97 -15.13 -4.06
N VAL A 204 -14.96 -14.29 -3.02
CA VAL A 204 -14.73 -12.85 -3.14
C VAL A 204 -13.36 -12.55 -3.76
N HIS A 205 -12.30 -13.24 -3.30
CA HIS A 205 -10.95 -13.05 -3.85
C HIS A 205 -10.87 -13.37 -5.35
N ARG A 206 -11.49 -14.48 -5.82
CA ARG A 206 -11.53 -14.83 -7.24
C ARG A 206 -12.33 -13.82 -8.07
N GLN A 207 -13.46 -13.36 -7.56
CA GLN A 207 -14.26 -12.33 -8.25
C GLN A 207 -13.48 -11.02 -8.35
N ALA A 208 -12.83 -10.60 -7.27
CA ALA A 208 -11.98 -9.41 -7.28
C ALA A 208 -10.81 -9.57 -8.28
N ALA A 209 -10.10 -10.70 -8.27
CA ALA A 209 -9.02 -10.98 -9.20
C ALA A 209 -9.47 -11.00 -10.67
N ALA A 210 -10.66 -11.57 -10.94
CA ALA A 210 -11.25 -11.63 -12.28
C ALA A 210 -11.58 -10.24 -12.85
N SER A 211 -11.80 -9.21 -12.00
CA SER A 211 -11.94 -7.83 -12.45
C SER A 211 -10.65 -7.26 -13.06
N GLY A 212 -9.49 -7.83 -12.72
CA GLY A 212 -8.17 -7.38 -13.12
C GLY A 212 -7.51 -6.41 -12.14
N CYS A 213 -8.08 -6.20 -10.93
CA CYS A 213 -7.45 -5.43 -9.87
C CYS A 213 -6.28 -6.20 -9.22
N TYR A 214 -5.45 -5.50 -8.46
CA TYR A 214 -4.41 -6.13 -7.63
C TYR A 214 -4.93 -6.47 -6.25
N LEU A 215 -4.52 -7.64 -5.75
CA LEU A 215 -4.88 -8.18 -4.45
C LEU A 215 -3.67 -8.18 -3.54
N ALA A 216 -3.68 -7.33 -2.50
CA ALA A 216 -2.60 -7.25 -1.54
C ALA A 216 -2.95 -8.05 -0.27
N PHE A 217 -2.06 -8.98 0.06
CA PHE A 217 -2.09 -9.79 1.26
C PHE A 217 -1.00 -9.29 2.20
N ASP A 218 -1.37 -8.95 3.43
CA ASP A 218 -0.43 -8.46 4.41
C ASP A 218 0.12 -9.63 5.23
N GLY A 219 1.44 -9.68 5.39
CA GLY A 219 2.08 -10.71 6.19
C GLY A 219 1.74 -10.60 7.67
N PRO A 220 2.15 -11.58 8.48
CA PRO A 220 1.93 -11.63 9.91
C PRO A 220 2.87 -10.66 10.65
N SER A 221 2.90 -9.41 10.25
CA SER A 221 3.73 -8.36 10.81
C SER A 221 3.17 -7.76 12.10
N ARG A 222 1.90 -7.96 12.34
CA ARG A 222 1.25 -7.62 13.59
C ARG A 222 1.03 -8.85 14.44
N ALA A 223 0.57 -8.69 15.61
CA ALA A 223 0.31 -9.69 16.62
C ALA A 223 -0.55 -10.89 16.11
N ASN A 224 -0.10 -11.58 15.06
CA ASN A 224 -0.61 -12.87 14.66
C ASN A 224 -2.13 -12.88 14.47
N HIS A 225 -2.63 -12.17 13.46
CA HIS A 225 -4.06 -12.20 13.13
C HIS A 225 -4.52 -13.64 12.92
N ALA A 226 -5.70 -13.97 13.43
CA ALA A 226 -6.26 -15.30 13.42
C ALA A 226 -6.42 -15.91 12.00
N THR A 227 -6.43 -15.09 10.96
CA THR A 227 -6.58 -15.51 9.56
C THR A 227 -5.26 -15.52 8.76
N ASP A 228 -4.17 -14.98 9.29
CA ASP A 228 -2.91 -14.85 8.56
C ASP A 228 -2.31 -16.19 8.13
N TRP A 229 -2.54 -17.25 8.90
CA TRP A 229 -2.09 -18.61 8.57
C TRP A 229 -2.75 -19.17 7.31
N ARG A 230 -3.90 -18.64 6.87
CA ARG A 230 -4.61 -19.01 5.64
C ARG A 230 -4.09 -18.28 4.39
N MET A 231 -3.23 -17.29 4.57
CA MET A 231 -2.70 -16.51 3.46
C MET A 231 -2.01 -17.36 2.37
N PRO A 232 -1.15 -18.35 2.69
CA PRO A 232 -0.54 -19.19 1.66
C PRO A 232 -1.57 -19.99 0.85
N ASP A 233 -2.63 -20.48 1.49
CA ASP A 233 -3.72 -21.19 0.79
C ASP A 233 -4.47 -20.28 -0.18
N ALA A 234 -4.76 -19.03 0.24
CA ALA A 234 -5.42 -18.04 -0.60
C ALA A 234 -4.54 -17.65 -1.81
N VAL A 235 -3.25 -17.41 -1.59
CA VAL A 235 -2.29 -17.10 -2.66
C VAL A 235 -2.20 -18.27 -3.65
N ARG A 236 -2.10 -19.51 -3.16
CA ARG A 236 -2.11 -20.73 -4.00
C ARG A 236 -3.37 -20.81 -4.83
N ALA A 237 -4.54 -20.72 -4.20
CA ALA A 237 -5.82 -20.86 -4.90
C ALA A 237 -6.03 -19.80 -5.99
N LEU A 238 -5.51 -18.61 -5.81
CA LEU A 238 -5.55 -17.54 -6.81
C LEU A 238 -4.54 -17.78 -7.94
N ALA A 239 -3.35 -18.26 -7.61
CA ALA A 239 -2.34 -18.60 -8.61
C ALA A 239 -2.80 -19.76 -9.51
N GLU A 240 -3.37 -20.82 -8.92
CA GLU A 240 -3.95 -21.97 -9.64
C GLU A 240 -5.14 -21.55 -10.52
N ALA A 241 -5.88 -20.50 -10.12
CA ALA A 241 -6.94 -19.91 -10.92
C ALA A 241 -6.44 -18.96 -12.02
N GLY A 242 -5.11 -18.81 -12.19
CA GLY A 242 -4.51 -17.99 -13.23
C GLY A 242 -4.33 -16.52 -12.87
N HIS A 243 -4.49 -16.14 -11.60
CA HIS A 243 -4.40 -14.75 -11.13
C HIS A 243 -3.07 -14.41 -10.42
N GLY A 244 -2.02 -15.21 -10.62
CA GLY A 244 -0.70 -14.99 -10.01
C GLY A 244 -0.10 -13.61 -10.33
N ASP A 245 -0.43 -13.05 -11.49
CA ASP A 245 0.02 -11.74 -11.97
C ASP A 245 -0.67 -10.55 -11.29
N ARG A 246 -1.63 -10.80 -10.39
CA ARG A 246 -2.39 -9.78 -9.64
C ARG A 246 -2.09 -9.76 -8.15
N LEU A 247 -1.23 -10.63 -7.67
CA LEU A 247 -0.93 -10.79 -6.25
C LEU A 247 0.18 -9.86 -5.80
N LEU A 248 0.00 -9.23 -4.64
CA LEU A 248 0.96 -8.39 -3.95
C LEU A 248 1.09 -8.86 -2.50
N LEU A 249 2.26 -8.69 -1.90
CA LEU A 249 2.49 -8.97 -0.49
C LEU A 249 3.11 -7.77 0.21
N GLY A 250 2.73 -7.57 1.47
CA GLY A 250 3.24 -6.51 2.32
C GLY A 250 3.33 -6.90 3.79
N GLY A 251 4.02 -6.09 4.57
CA GLY A 251 4.23 -6.28 6.00
C GLY A 251 3.14 -5.70 6.88
N ASP A 252 2.61 -4.53 6.53
CA ASP A 252 1.64 -3.75 7.33
C ASP A 252 2.10 -3.52 8.78
N THR A 253 3.35 -3.11 8.97
CA THR A 253 3.92 -2.79 10.29
C THR A 253 3.39 -1.45 10.78
N THR A 254 2.36 -1.47 11.63
CA THR A 254 1.66 -0.24 12.08
C THR A 254 1.99 0.20 13.50
N THR A 255 2.71 -0.62 14.28
CA THR A 255 3.02 -0.32 15.68
C THR A 255 4.52 -0.38 15.97
N ALA A 256 4.99 0.40 16.94
CA ALA A 256 6.38 0.37 17.35
C ALA A 256 6.83 -1.01 17.85
N ALA A 257 5.95 -1.72 18.57
CA ALA A 257 6.23 -3.06 19.08
C ALA A 257 6.34 -4.12 17.94
N ALA A 258 5.69 -3.90 16.80
CA ALA A 258 5.74 -4.83 15.67
C ALA A 258 7.05 -4.73 14.88
N ARG A 259 7.85 -3.67 15.04
CA ARG A 259 9.13 -3.52 14.33
C ARG A 259 10.16 -4.55 14.77
N SER A 260 10.99 -5.02 13.84
CA SER A 260 12.06 -5.96 14.10
C SER A 260 13.08 -5.41 15.12
N VAL A 261 13.37 -4.13 15.06
CA VAL A 261 14.25 -3.43 15.99
C VAL A 261 13.70 -3.34 17.42
N SER A 262 12.42 -3.61 17.61
CA SER A 262 11.76 -3.72 18.92
C SER A 262 11.50 -5.16 19.35
N GLY A 263 12.02 -6.15 18.59
CA GLY A 263 11.80 -7.58 18.85
C GLY A 263 10.54 -8.15 18.20
N GLY A 264 9.81 -7.34 17.42
CA GLY A 264 8.67 -7.78 16.62
C GLY A 264 9.10 -8.45 15.30
N PRO A 265 8.14 -8.91 14.48
CA PRO A 265 8.45 -9.50 13.17
C PRO A 265 9.03 -8.48 12.19
N GLY A 266 8.45 -7.30 12.07
CA GLY A 266 8.85 -6.20 11.20
C GLY A 266 8.90 -6.54 9.71
N MET A 267 9.36 -5.57 8.91
CA MET A 267 9.54 -5.73 7.47
C MET A 267 10.44 -6.93 7.07
N PRO A 268 11.56 -7.22 7.78
CA PRO A 268 12.41 -8.36 7.40
C PRO A 268 11.71 -9.72 7.47
N TYR A 269 10.65 -9.85 8.27
CA TYR A 269 9.90 -11.10 8.40
C TYR A 269 9.30 -11.55 7.06
N LEU A 270 8.84 -10.59 6.27
CA LEU A 270 8.27 -10.84 4.95
C LEU A 270 9.25 -11.63 4.04
N LEU A 271 10.53 -11.24 4.04
CA LEU A 271 11.55 -11.88 3.19
C LEU A 271 12.23 -13.07 3.88
N ARG A 272 12.40 -13.01 5.21
CA ARG A 272 13.08 -14.06 5.95
C ARG A 272 12.21 -15.30 6.21
N ARG A 273 10.90 -15.15 6.29
CA ARG A 273 9.96 -16.23 6.68
C ARG A 273 8.86 -16.47 5.66
N VAL A 274 8.16 -15.41 5.22
CA VAL A 274 7.01 -15.58 4.32
C VAL A 274 7.46 -15.96 2.92
N ARG A 275 8.39 -15.23 2.34
CA ARG A 275 8.90 -15.50 0.99
C ARG A 275 9.46 -16.92 0.82
N PRO A 276 10.37 -17.44 1.68
CA PRO A 276 10.87 -18.80 1.52
C PRO A 276 9.80 -19.88 1.67
N ARG A 277 8.82 -19.67 2.56
CA ARG A 277 7.68 -20.57 2.70
C ARG A 277 6.86 -20.63 1.40
N LEU A 278 6.52 -19.47 0.85
CA LEU A 278 5.78 -19.41 -0.41
C LEU A 278 6.57 -20.01 -1.57
N ALA A 279 7.88 -19.79 -1.62
CA ALA A 279 8.74 -20.37 -2.65
C ALA A 279 8.76 -21.90 -2.59
N ALA A 280 8.84 -22.47 -1.39
CA ALA A 280 8.78 -23.92 -1.20
C ALA A 280 7.41 -24.52 -1.60
N GLU A 281 6.33 -23.76 -1.45
CA GLU A 281 4.97 -24.23 -1.72
C GLU A 281 4.50 -23.94 -3.15
N LEU A 282 4.94 -22.82 -3.76
CA LEU A 282 4.39 -22.29 -5.02
C LEU A 282 5.45 -22.16 -6.13
N GLY A 283 6.73 -22.33 -5.80
CA GLY A 283 7.85 -22.17 -6.74
C GLY A 283 8.40 -20.73 -6.78
N GLU A 284 9.70 -20.63 -7.10
CA GLU A 284 10.46 -19.37 -7.11
C GLU A 284 9.94 -18.39 -8.17
N GLU A 285 9.45 -18.87 -9.32
CA GLU A 285 8.99 -18.01 -10.41
C GLU A 285 7.75 -17.19 -10.01
N LEU A 286 6.75 -17.86 -9.40
CA LEU A 286 5.56 -17.15 -8.92
C LEU A 286 5.91 -16.17 -7.78
N VAL A 287 6.79 -16.57 -6.89
CA VAL A 287 7.25 -15.71 -5.79
C VAL A 287 8.02 -14.50 -6.32
N ARG A 288 8.90 -14.69 -7.32
CA ARG A 288 9.56 -13.58 -8.01
C ARG A 288 8.53 -12.63 -8.62
N GLN A 289 7.53 -13.18 -9.30
CA GLN A 289 6.43 -12.39 -9.88
C GLN A 289 5.71 -11.55 -8.82
N ILE A 290 5.35 -12.15 -7.68
CA ILE A 290 4.63 -11.48 -6.59
C ILE A 290 5.46 -10.35 -5.95
N PHE A 291 6.75 -10.58 -5.72
CA PHE A 291 7.61 -9.63 -5.01
C PHE A 291 8.31 -8.61 -5.90
N VAL A 292 8.41 -8.87 -7.20
CA VAL A 292 9.19 -8.01 -8.12
C VAL A 292 8.34 -7.45 -9.25
N ASP A 293 7.75 -8.34 -10.07
CA ASP A 293 7.11 -7.89 -11.31
C ASP A 293 5.74 -7.22 -11.06
N ASN A 294 4.93 -7.82 -10.20
CA ASN A 294 3.58 -7.32 -9.91
C ASN A 294 3.60 -5.92 -9.26
N PRO A 295 4.43 -5.64 -8.23
CA PRO A 295 4.54 -4.31 -7.66
C PRO A 295 4.95 -3.27 -8.70
N GLY A 296 5.93 -3.59 -9.55
CA GLY A 296 6.34 -2.72 -10.65
C GLY A 296 5.19 -2.37 -11.59
N ARG A 297 4.41 -3.37 -12.02
CA ARG A 297 3.23 -3.17 -12.90
C ARG A 297 2.09 -2.42 -12.22
N ALA A 298 1.83 -2.68 -10.94
CA ALA A 298 0.77 -2.03 -10.18
C ALA A 298 1.03 -0.53 -9.97
N LEU A 299 2.30 -0.17 -9.74
CA LEU A 299 2.71 1.18 -9.35
C LEU A 299 3.21 2.05 -10.52
N ALA A 300 3.62 1.44 -11.64
CA ALA A 300 4.13 2.21 -12.78
C ALA A 300 3.03 2.95 -13.52
N VAL A 301 3.22 4.23 -13.73
CA VAL A 301 2.28 5.15 -14.40
C VAL A 301 3.02 6.03 -15.42
N GLU A 302 2.33 6.43 -16.46
CA GLU A 302 2.75 7.53 -17.31
C GLU A 302 2.43 8.86 -16.60
N TRP A 303 3.36 9.32 -15.76
CA TRP A 303 3.13 10.54 -14.97
C TRP A 303 3.00 11.77 -15.87
N THR A 304 1.87 12.45 -15.78
CA THR A 304 1.70 13.77 -16.39
C THR A 304 2.55 14.80 -15.65
N ARG A 305 3.18 15.73 -16.36
CA ARG A 305 3.76 16.92 -15.72
C ARG A 305 2.64 17.86 -15.29
N PRO A 306 2.83 18.55 -14.16
CA PRO A 306 1.94 19.65 -13.82
C PRO A 306 1.95 20.74 -14.88
#